data_4e3b4ad95da255e729f046d0832a85ea
#
_entry.id   4e3b4ad95da255e729f046d0832a85ea
#
_cell.length_a   1.000
_cell.length_b   1.000
_cell.length_c   1.000
_cell.angle_alpha   90.00
_cell.angle_beta   90.00
_cell.angle_gamma   90.00
#
_symmetry.space_group_name_H-M   'P 1'
#
loop_
_entity.id
_entity.type
_entity.pdbx_description
1 polymer ?
#
loop_
_entity_poly.entity_id
_entity_poly.type
_entity_poly.pdbx_seq_one_letter_code
_entity_poly.pdbx_strand_id
1 'polypeptide(L)'
;MYSPLNRNKWEPYLWLLPSILLIAIFVIFPIIIVFKLSFSEISKAGVIGGFVGFQNYKEAVQMPAFKTVMLNTFWWVISVVGISTVLGIVFALMLDRKFHGRKIVRAILVFPWATSLVIQASVWNYIIKYEYGNLNNVLLNLGIIKQAINWRSSYQIEFIWECGVGIFVTVPFVAFCVLSGLQSIDGTLYEAATVDGAGFWDKLWKITLPLVRPSLTVSTVLNIIYVFNSFPIVYTMTKGAPANKTDTMITYLYMLSFYERQKGPATALSVIGFLLLCACAGLYMVTVMRKEEGL
;
A
#
# COMPACT_ATOMS: atom_id res chain seq x y z
N MET A 1 -31.00 -43.71 1.95
CA MET A 1 -31.94 -42.85 1.22
C MET A 1 -32.07 -41.55 2.00
N TYR A 2 -31.23 -40.54 1.73
CA TYR A 2 -31.32 -39.23 2.38
C TYR A 2 -32.37 -38.41 1.61
N SER A 3 -33.47 -38.08 2.28
CA SER A 3 -34.48 -37.18 1.76
C SER A 3 -33.82 -35.79 1.56
N PRO A 4 -34.03 -35.10 0.43
CA PRO A 4 -33.59 -33.73 0.30
C PRO A 4 -34.41 -32.88 1.27
N LEU A 5 -33.80 -32.54 2.42
CA LEU A 5 -34.35 -31.54 3.33
C LEU A 5 -34.79 -30.34 2.53
N ASN A 6 -36.04 -29.96 2.70
CA ASN A 6 -36.65 -28.76 2.15
C ASN A 6 -35.88 -27.53 2.71
N ARG A 7 -34.70 -27.24 2.14
CA ARG A 7 -33.83 -26.14 2.57
C ARG A 7 -34.58 -24.86 2.28
N ASN A 8 -35.04 -24.23 3.33
CA ASN A 8 -35.65 -22.92 3.27
C ASN A 8 -34.70 -22.00 2.50
N LYS A 9 -35.09 -21.52 1.32
CA LYS A 9 -34.23 -20.70 0.42
C LYS A 9 -33.65 -19.47 1.13
N TRP A 10 -34.25 -19.08 2.24
CA TRP A 10 -33.88 -17.90 3.04
C TRP A 10 -32.86 -18.23 4.15
N GLU A 11 -32.65 -19.47 4.49
CA GLU A 11 -31.75 -19.88 5.59
C GLU A 11 -30.32 -19.39 5.40
N PRO A 12 -29.66 -19.47 4.21
CA PRO A 12 -28.34 -18.92 4.00
C PRO A 12 -28.26 -17.39 4.19
N TYR A 13 -29.31 -16.68 3.80
CA TYR A 13 -29.38 -15.21 3.94
C TYR A 13 -29.51 -14.78 5.40
N LEU A 14 -30.24 -15.54 6.22
CA LEU A 14 -30.33 -15.29 7.66
C LEU A 14 -28.99 -15.43 8.37
N TRP A 15 -28.17 -16.41 7.98
CA TRP A 15 -26.83 -16.57 8.53
C TRP A 15 -25.87 -15.46 8.08
N LEU A 16 -26.04 -14.90 6.90
CA LEU A 16 -25.25 -13.79 6.39
C LEU A 16 -25.72 -12.42 6.91
N LEU A 17 -26.95 -12.32 7.40
CA LEU A 17 -27.59 -11.07 7.80
C LEU A 17 -26.77 -10.25 8.81
N PRO A 18 -26.19 -10.80 9.88
CA PRO A 18 -25.36 -10.04 10.82
C PRO A 18 -24.15 -9.39 10.13
N SER A 19 -23.47 -10.14 9.27
CA SER A 19 -22.30 -9.63 8.52
C SER A 19 -22.69 -8.55 7.52
N ILE A 20 -23.81 -8.74 6.81
CA ILE A 20 -24.35 -7.74 5.85
C ILE A 20 -24.73 -6.46 6.58
N LEU A 21 -25.38 -6.54 7.74
CA LEU A 21 -25.72 -5.37 8.56
C LEU A 21 -24.48 -4.62 9.02
N LEU A 22 -23.46 -5.31 9.50
CA LEU A 22 -22.20 -4.67 9.89
C LEU A 22 -21.53 -3.95 8.71
N ILE A 23 -21.47 -4.58 7.55
CA ILE A 23 -20.93 -3.95 6.32
C ILE A 23 -21.78 -2.73 5.92
N ALA A 24 -23.11 -2.85 5.95
CA ALA A 24 -24.01 -1.76 5.60
C ALA A 24 -23.81 -0.55 6.53
N ILE A 25 -23.74 -0.76 7.84
CA ILE A 25 -23.65 0.32 8.84
C ILE A 25 -22.25 0.92 8.88
N PHE A 26 -21.19 0.11 8.88
CA PHE A 26 -19.82 0.59 9.14
C PHE A 26 -19.01 0.86 7.88
N VAL A 27 -19.44 0.38 6.71
CA VAL A 27 -18.74 0.60 5.44
C VAL A 27 -19.59 1.39 4.47
N ILE A 28 -20.78 0.89 4.09
CA ILE A 28 -21.59 1.51 3.03
C ILE A 28 -22.17 2.86 3.50
N PHE A 29 -22.69 2.92 4.71
CA PHE A 29 -23.32 4.15 5.22
C PHE A 29 -22.32 5.32 5.34
N PRO A 30 -21.09 5.19 5.92
CA PRO A 30 -20.10 6.26 5.90
C PRO A 30 -19.68 6.68 4.49
N ILE A 31 -19.55 5.74 3.54
CA ILE A 31 -19.25 6.07 2.14
C ILE A 31 -20.32 6.98 1.56
N ILE A 32 -21.60 6.61 1.72
CA ILE A 32 -22.73 7.42 1.24
C ILE A 32 -22.70 8.81 1.87
N ILE A 33 -22.40 8.91 3.17
CA ILE A 33 -22.28 10.20 3.86
C ILE A 33 -21.17 11.05 3.25
N VAL A 34 -19.97 10.49 3.03
CA VAL A 34 -18.86 11.23 2.43
C VAL A 34 -19.22 11.71 1.02
N PHE A 35 -19.85 10.86 0.20
CA PHE A 35 -20.36 11.25 -1.10
C PHE A 35 -21.38 12.41 -0.99
N LYS A 36 -22.35 12.34 -0.09
CA LYS A 36 -23.31 13.42 0.14
C LYS A 36 -22.64 14.71 0.56
N LEU A 37 -21.70 14.63 1.50
CA LEU A 37 -20.96 15.79 2.01
C LEU A 37 -20.08 16.43 0.95
N SER A 38 -19.55 15.67 -0.01
CA SER A 38 -18.72 16.22 -1.09
C SER A 38 -19.51 17.15 -2.04
N PHE A 39 -20.84 17.04 -2.07
CA PHE A 39 -21.74 17.93 -2.82
C PHE A 39 -22.44 18.97 -1.95
N SER A 40 -22.12 19.03 -0.65
CA SER A 40 -22.76 19.93 0.30
C SER A 40 -21.81 21.06 0.71
N GLU A 41 -22.36 22.24 0.99
CA GLU A 41 -21.61 23.30 1.64
C GLU A 41 -21.24 22.85 3.06
N ILE A 42 -19.99 23.02 3.44
CA ILE A 42 -19.54 22.74 4.81
C ILE A 42 -18.76 23.94 5.32
N SER A 43 -19.30 24.59 6.35
CA SER A 43 -18.62 25.73 6.98
C SER A 43 -17.32 25.28 7.68
N LYS A 44 -16.43 26.24 7.96
CA LYS A 44 -15.20 25.97 8.74
C LYS A 44 -15.50 25.40 10.15
N ALA A 45 -16.64 25.72 10.71
CA ALA A 45 -17.13 25.16 11.98
C ALA A 45 -17.68 23.73 11.84
N GLY A 46 -17.86 23.24 10.60
CA GLY A 46 -18.39 21.91 10.32
C GLY A 46 -19.92 21.86 10.22
N VAL A 47 -20.59 23.01 10.11
CA VAL A 47 -22.02 23.05 9.87
C VAL A 47 -22.27 22.70 8.40
N ILE A 48 -23.16 21.74 8.19
CA ILE A 48 -23.55 21.28 6.85
C ILE A 48 -24.66 22.21 6.34
N GLY A 49 -24.40 22.85 5.21
CA GLY A 49 -25.33 23.73 4.50
C GLY A 49 -26.06 23.04 3.37
N GLY A 50 -26.47 23.84 2.36
CA GLY A 50 -27.18 23.37 1.19
C GLY A 50 -26.33 22.58 0.20
N PHE A 51 -26.98 22.10 -0.86
CA PHE A 51 -26.33 21.45 -1.98
C PHE A 51 -25.61 22.47 -2.86
N VAL A 52 -24.32 22.24 -3.13
CA VAL A 52 -23.45 23.14 -3.94
C VAL A 52 -22.94 22.50 -5.23
N GLY A 53 -23.46 21.34 -5.60
CA GLY A 53 -23.02 20.63 -6.79
C GLY A 53 -21.54 20.30 -6.76
N PHE A 54 -20.82 20.58 -7.85
CA PHE A 54 -19.40 20.26 -8.02
C PHE A 54 -18.44 21.36 -7.50
N GLN A 55 -18.91 22.34 -6.73
CA GLN A 55 -18.09 23.46 -6.28
C GLN A 55 -16.90 22.97 -5.43
N ASN A 56 -17.12 22.06 -4.48
CA ASN A 56 -16.05 21.49 -3.64
C ASN A 56 -14.97 20.78 -4.48
N TYR A 57 -15.37 20.11 -5.55
CA TYR A 57 -14.43 19.44 -6.47
C TYR A 57 -13.60 20.47 -7.25
N LYS A 58 -14.24 21.53 -7.73
CA LYS A 58 -13.55 22.63 -8.43
C LYS A 58 -12.54 23.29 -7.51
N GLU A 59 -12.92 23.59 -6.27
CA GLU A 59 -12.03 24.19 -5.28
C GLU A 59 -10.86 23.25 -4.96
N ALA A 60 -11.12 21.96 -4.72
CA ALA A 60 -10.06 20.98 -4.44
C ALA A 60 -9.03 20.88 -5.57
N VAL A 61 -9.47 20.83 -6.83
CA VAL A 61 -8.58 20.71 -8.00
C VAL A 61 -7.80 22.02 -8.26
N GLN A 62 -8.38 23.17 -7.91
CA GLN A 62 -7.74 24.49 -8.07
C GLN A 62 -6.73 24.83 -6.97
N MET A 63 -6.65 24.02 -5.89
CA MET A 63 -5.66 24.25 -4.84
C MET A 63 -4.22 24.16 -5.37
N PRO A 64 -3.32 25.07 -4.98
CA PRO A 64 -1.94 25.08 -5.47
C PRO A 64 -1.19 23.77 -5.27
N ALA A 65 -1.45 23.07 -4.16
CA ALA A 65 -0.80 21.81 -3.82
C ALA A 65 -1.39 20.58 -4.56
N PHE A 66 -2.60 20.67 -5.13
CA PHE A 66 -3.30 19.53 -5.70
C PHE A 66 -2.46 18.72 -6.70
N LYS A 67 -1.87 19.40 -7.70
CA LYS A 67 -1.03 18.74 -8.71
C LYS A 67 0.17 18.03 -8.09
N THR A 68 0.86 18.67 -7.16
CA THR A 68 2.03 18.11 -6.47
C THR A 68 1.64 16.87 -5.67
N VAL A 69 0.57 16.97 -4.89
CA VAL A 69 0.04 15.88 -4.06
C VAL A 69 -0.39 14.68 -4.90
N MET A 70 -1.06 14.91 -6.04
CA MET A 70 -1.44 13.85 -6.96
C MET A 70 -0.24 13.12 -7.56
N LEU A 71 0.78 13.88 -8.00
CA LEU A 71 2.02 13.31 -8.51
C LEU A 71 2.80 12.54 -7.44
N ASN A 72 2.89 13.09 -6.24
CA ASN A 72 3.52 12.40 -5.11
C ASN A 72 2.79 11.09 -4.78
N THR A 73 1.46 11.10 -4.73
CA THR A 73 0.67 9.89 -4.49
C THR A 73 0.93 8.83 -5.56
N PHE A 74 0.98 9.24 -6.82
CA PHE A 74 1.29 8.34 -7.93
C PHE A 74 2.70 7.73 -7.77
N TRP A 75 3.74 8.56 -7.55
CA TRP A 75 5.10 8.09 -7.36
C TRP A 75 5.27 7.26 -6.09
N TRP A 76 4.59 7.64 -5.00
CA TRP A 76 4.54 6.88 -3.76
C TRP A 76 4.02 5.46 -3.99
N VAL A 77 2.85 5.34 -4.62
CA VAL A 77 2.25 4.01 -4.87
C VAL A 77 3.10 3.18 -5.82
N ILE A 78 3.53 3.76 -6.95
CA ILE A 78 4.31 3.00 -7.94
C ILE A 78 5.65 2.56 -7.39
N SER A 79 6.40 3.45 -6.72
CA SER A 79 7.72 3.11 -6.21
C SER A 79 7.64 2.10 -5.06
N VAL A 80 6.76 2.34 -4.08
CA VAL A 80 6.64 1.44 -2.93
C VAL A 80 6.09 0.08 -3.35
N VAL A 81 4.99 0.03 -4.09
CA VAL A 81 4.40 -1.24 -4.53
C VAL A 81 5.31 -1.96 -5.53
N GLY A 82 5.85 -1.26 -6.52
CA GLY A 82 6.71 -1.87 -7.54
C GLY A 82 7.98 -2.47 -6.95
N ILE A 83 8.71 -1.68 -6.15
CA ILE A 83 9.97 -2.15 -5.55
C ILE A 83 9.71 -3.24 -4.50
N SER A 84 8.68 -3.08 -3.66
CA SER A 84 8.34 -4.11 -2.66
C SER A 84 7.88 -5.42 -3.30
N THR A 85 7.23 -5.37 -4.46
CA THR A 85 6.86 -6.58 -5.21
C THR A 85 8.10 -7.30 -5.73
N VAL A 86 9.03 -6.58 -6.35
CA VAL A 86 10.29 -7.17 -6.85
C VAL A 86 11.11 -7.76 -5.71
N LEU A 87 11.35 -6.99 -4.64
CA LEU A 87 12.08 -7.47 -3.48
C LEU A 87 11.35 -8.61 -2.76
N GLY A 88 10.02 -8.54 -2.67
CA GLY A 88 9.20 -9.60 -2.10
C GLY A 88 9.35 -10.93 -2.84
N ILE A 89 9.37 -10.92 -4.17
CA ILE A 89 9.65 -12.11 -4.99
C ILE A 89 11.06 -12.65 -4.69
N VAL A 90 12.07 -11.77 -4.66
CA VAL A 90 13.46 -12.18 -4.36
C VAL A 90 13.56 -12.86 -2.99
N PHE A 91 12.98 -12.24 -1.95
CA PHE A 91 12.96 -12.82 -0.60
C PHE A 91 12.15 -14.11 -0.54
N ALA A 92 11.03 -14.22 -1.25
CA ALA A 92 10.23 -15.43 -1.31
C ALA A 92 11.03 -16.59 -1.92
N LEU A 93 11.68 -16.37 -3.08
CA LEU A 93 12.54 -17.35 -3.74
C LEU A 93 13.73 -17.78 -2.85
N MET A 94 14.33 -16.84 -2.13
CA MET A 94 15.39 -17.15 -1.17
C MET A 94 14.85 -17.99 -0.01
N LEU A 95 13.71 -17.59 0.57
CA LEU A 95 13.08 -18.27 1.69
C LEU A 95 12.45 -19.61 1.30
N ASP A 96 12.21 -19.90 0.05
CA ASP A 96 11.72 -21.19 -0.41
C ASP A 96 12.80 -22.25 -0.36
N ARG A 97 14.05 -21.88 -0.58
CA ARG A 97 15.20 -22.79 -0.49
C ARG A 97 15.45 -23.26 0.95
N LYS A 98 15.91 -24.50 1.10
CA LYS A 98 16.35 -25.06 2.39
C LYS A 98 17.79 -24.59 2.67
N PHE A 99 17.98 -23.78 3.71
CA PHE A 99 19.31 -23.36 4.19
C PHE A 99 19.33 -23.19 5.71
N HIS A 100 20.54 -23.26 6.30
CA HIS A 100 20.73 -23.04 7.72
C HIS A 100 20.42 -21.59 8.09
N GLY A 101 19.63 -21.36 9.15
CA GLY A 101 19.24 -20.01 9.56
C GLY A 101 17.95 -19.47 8.92
N ARG A 102 17.28 -20.23 8.03
CA ARG A 102 16.01 -19.82 7.39
C ARG A 102 14.95 -19.30 8.37
N LYS A 103 14.85 -19.93 9.57
CA LYS A 103 13.91 -19.50 10.62
C LYS A 103 14.25 -18.11 11.14
N ILE A 104 15.54 -17.81 11.33
CA ILE A 104 16.03 -16.50 11.81
C ILE A 104 15.75 -15.42 10.76
N VAL A 105 16.07 -15.69 9.48
CA VAL A 105 15.80 -14.75 8.38
C VAL A 105 14.30 -14.45 8.26
N ARG A 106 13.43 -15.47 8.40
CA ARG A 106 11.98 -15.27 8.45
C ARG A 106 11.54 -14.37 9.61
N ALA A 107 12.08 -14.58 10.80
CA ALA A 107 11.76 -13.77 11.97
C ALA A 107 12.20 -12.32 11.79
N ILE A 108 13.41 -12.08 11.27
CA ILE A 108 13.93 -10.75 10.97
C ILE A 108 13.07 -10.06 9.90
N LEU A 109 12.66 -10.79 8.86
CA LEU A 109 11.85 -10.23 7.78
C LEU A 109 10.45 -9.84 8.26
N VAL A 110 9.85 -10.57 9.21
CA VAL A 110 8.53 -10.25 9.77
C VAL A 110 8.56 -8.98 10.63
N PHE A 111 9.69 -8.69 11.28
CA PHE A 111 9.80 -7.62 12.28
C PHE A 111 9.32 -6.24 11.78
N PRO A 112 9.69 -5.75 10.57
CA PRO A 112 9.20 -4.47 10.06
C PRO A 112 7.69 -4.43 9.90
N TRP A 113 7.08 -5.51 9.46
CA TRP A 113 5.64 -5.59 9.24
C TRP A 113 4.84 -5.72 10.55
N ALA A 114 5.41 -6.36 11.56
CA ALA A 114 4.78 -6.59 12.86
C ALA A 114 4.81 -5.37 13.79
N THR A 115 5.58 -4.33 13.46
CA THR A 115 5.73 -3.14 14.29
C THR A 115 4.85 -1.97 13.81
N SER A 116 4.55 -1.04 14.75
CA SER A 116 3.76 0.14 14.42
C SER A 116 4.45 1.01 13.35
N LEU A 117 3.68 1.46 12.35
CA LEU A 117 4.17 2.36 11.29
C LEU A 117 4.73 3.68 11.85
N VAL A 118 4.11 4.23 12.91
CA VAL A 118 4.57 5.45 13.56
C VAL A 118 5.95 5.23 14.21
N ILE A 119 6.14 4.08 14.86
CA ILE A 119 7.44 3.72 15.45
C ILE A 119 8.48 3.58 14.36
N GLN A 120 8.18 2.85 13.29
CA GLN A 120 9.08 2.68 12.13
C GLN A 120 9.50 4.04 11.56
N ALA A 121 8.53 4.89 11.23
CA ALA A 121 8.80 6.22 10.69
C ALA A 121 9.63 7.07 11.65
N SER A 122 9.35 7.00 12.95
CA SER A 122 10.11 7.74 13.98
C SER A 122 11.55 7.24 14.10
N VAL A 123 11.76 5.93 14.08
CA VAL A 123 13.11 5.32 14.14
C VAL A 123 13.93 5.73 12.90
N TRP A 124 13.35 5.60 11.70
CA TRP A 124 14.02 6.02 10.49
C TRP A 124 14.31 7.51 10.46
N ASN A 125 13.35 8.34 10.93
CA ASN A 125 13.53 9.79 11.05
C ASN A 125 14.70 10.14 11.99
N TYR A 126 14.89 9.37 13.08
CA TYR A 126 16.04 9.51 13.98
C TYR A 126 17.35 9.05 13.33
N ILE A 127 17.34 7.91 12.63
CA ILE A 127 18.53 7.31 11.99
C ILE A 127 19.16 8.27 10.96
N ILE A 128 18.32 9.00 10.19
CA ILE A 128 18.77 9.89 9.10
C ILE A 128 19.06 11.33 9.53
N LYS A 129 18.98 11.65 10.83
CA LYS A 129 19.27 13.01 11.30
C LYS A 129 20.71 13.41 11.04
N TYR A 130 20.90 14.68 10.66
CA TYR A 130 22.22 15.21 10.30
C TYR A 130 23.20 15.22 11.49
N GLU A 131 22.76 15.79 12.61
CA GLU A 131 23.66 16.09 13.75
C GLU A 131 24.02 14.86 14.58
N TYR A 132 23.08 13.94 14.78
CA TYR A 132 23.24 12.79 15.68
C TYR A 132 22.65 11.48 15.16
N GLY A 133 22.32 11.44 13.87
CA GLY A 133 21.76 10.25 13.25
C GLY A 133 22.75 9.09 13.19
N ASN A 134 22.29 7.91 13.56
CA ASN A 134 23.12 6.72 13.58
C ASN A 134 23.73 6.39 12.19
N LEU A 135 23.03 6.74 11.10
CA LEU A 135 23.53 6.48 9.74
C LEU A 135 24.86 7.22 9.48
N ASN A 136 24.92 8.51 9.79
CA ASN A 136 26.15 9.28 9.68
C ASN A 136 27.26 8.73 10.56
N ASN A 137 26.94 8.40 11.82
CA ASN A 137 27.93 7.85 12.76
C ASN A 137 28.53 6.53 12.28
N VAL A 138 27.71 5.61 11.77
CA VAL A 138 28.19 4.32 11.22
C VAL A 138 29.04 4.55 9.98
N LEU A 139 28.62 5.40 9.04
CA LEU A 139 29.37 5.66 7.82
C LEU A 139 30.71 6.39 8.05
N LEU A 140 30.75 7.30 9.02
CA LEU A 140 31.98 7.98 9.46
C LEU A 140 32.95 6.99 10.12
N ASN A 141 32.47 6.15 11.04
CA ASN A 141 33.28 5.16 11.73
C ASN A 141 33.83 4.08 10.79
N LEU A 142 33.09 3.72 9.74
CA LEU A 142 33.57 2.80 8.68
C LEU A 142 34.51 3.48 7.67
N GLY A 143 34.70 4.80 7.75
CA GLY A 143 35.53 5.56 6.81
C GLY A 143 34.93 5.71 5.41
N ILE A 144 33.63 5.40 5.24
CA ILE A 144 32.93 5.48 3.95
C ILE A 144 32.71 6.94 3.56
N ILE A 145 32.42 7.80 4.53
CA ILE A 145 32.27 9.24 4.35
C ILE A 145 33.27 9.98 5.23
N LYS A 146 33.72 11.15 4.78
CA LYS A 146 34.69 12.00 5.51
C LYS A 146 34.01 13.03 6.41
N GLN A 147 32.77 13.38 6.11
CA GLN A 147 31.95 14.33 6.87
C GLN A 147 30.48 13.90 6.84
N ALA A 148 29.71 14.33 7.83
CA ALA A 148 28.28 14.03 7.90
C ALA A 148 27.53 14.54 6.68
N ILE A 149 26.60 13.73 6.18
CA ILE A 149 25.73 14.06 5.04
C ILE A 149 24.39 14.51 5.59
N ASN A 150 23.87 15.62 5.05
CA ASN A 150 22.48 16.04 5.33
C ASN A 150 21.52 15.23 4.45
N TRP A 151 21.01 14.12 4.98
CA TRP A 151 20.06 13.22 4.32
C TRP A 151 18.67 13.84 4.10
N ARG A 152 18.45 15.07 4.60
CA ARG A 152 17.20 15.83 4.49
C ARG A 152 17.42 17.20 3.84
N SER A 153 18.40 17.29 2.96
CA SER A 153 18.80 18.55 2.31
C SER A 153 17.77 19.10 1.33
N SER A 154 16.87 18.26 0.82
CA SER A 154 15.80 18.66 -0.08
C SER A 154 14.54 17.79 0.11
N TYR A 155 13.39 18.32 -0.31
CA TYR A 155 12.12 17.60 -0.23
C TYR A 155 12.09 16.32 -1.11
N GLN A 156 12.86 16.31 -2.21
CA GLN A 156 12.98 15.11 -3.05
C GLN A 156 13.68 13.97 -2.31
N ILE A 157 14.76 14.28 -1.59
CA ILE A 157 15.50 13.29 -0.80
C ILE A 157 14.63 12.82 0.37
N GLU A 158 13.91 13.71 1.02
CA GLU A 158 12.95 13.34 2.08
C GLU A 158 11.88 12.38 1.55
N PHE A 159 11.30 12.68 0.39
CA PHE A 159 10.30 11.80 -0.25
C PHE A 159 10.88 10.43 -0.63
N ILE A 160 12.14 10.36 -1.07
CA ILE A 160 12.84 9.08 -1.32
C ILE A 160 12.99 8.28 -0.02
N TRP A 161 13.31 8.93 1.10
CA TRP A 161 13.36 8.25 2.40
C TRP A 161 11.99 7.74 2.84
N GLU A 162 10.93 8.53 2.67
CA GLU A 162 9.56 8.07 2.91
C GLU A 162 9.25 6.81 2.10
N CYS A 163 9.53 6.83 0.80
CA CYS A 163 9.37 5.65 -0.07
C CYS A 163 10.21 4.46 0.42
N GLY A 164 11.45 4.69 0.84
CA GLY A 164 12.33 3.66 1.40
C GLY A 164 11.73 3.00 2.64
N VAL A 165 11.17 3.78 3.55
CA VAL A 165 10.48 3.26 4.74
C VAL A 165 9.22 2.49 4.35
N GLY A 166 8.45 3.00 3.40
CA GLY A 166 7.28 2.31 2.86
C GLY A 166 7.63 0.95 2.26
N ILE A 167 8.70 0.87 1.47
CA ILE A 167 9.22 -0.38 0.90
C ILE A 167 9.65 -1.34 2.02
N PHE A 168 10.45 -0.85 2.98
CA PHE A 168 10.95 -1.65 4.09
C PHE A 168 9.83 -2.34 4.88
N VAL A 169 8.73 -1.63 5.12
CA VAL A 169 7.56 -2.15 5.85
C VAL A 169 6.74 -3.13 5.02
N THR A 170 6.61 -2.92 3.70
CA THR A 170 5.69 -3.69 2.86
C THR A 170 6.31 -4.94 2.21
N VAL A 171 7.64 -4.97 2.04
CA VAL A 171 8.38 -6.14 1.49
C VAL A 171 8.01 -7.45 2.17
N PRO A 172 7.97 -7.55 3.52
CA PRO A 172 7.64 -8.81 4.20
C PRO A 172 6.28 -9.36 3.82
N PHE A 173 5.26 -8.51 3.75
CA PHE A 173 3.91 -8.91 3.36
C PHE A 173 3.89 -9.57 1.98
N VAL A 174 4.47 -8.91 0.98
CA VAL A 174 4.56 -9.45 -0.38
C VAL A 174 5.37 -10.75 -0.40
N ALA A 175 6.52 -10.78 0.30
CA ALA A 175 7.38 -11.96 0.36
C ALA A 175 6.66 -13.18 0.90
N PHE A 176 5.87 -13.04 1.97
CA PHE A 176 5.12 -14.18 2.54
C PHE A 176 3.93 -14.60 1.69
N CYS A 177 3.23 -13.67 1.04
CA CYS A 177 2.17 -14.00 0.09
C CYS A 177 2.73 -14.81 -1.10
N VAL A 178 3.84 -14.36 -1.69
CA VAL A 178 4.50 -15.06 -2.80
C VAL A 178 5.06 -16.41 -2.34
N LEU A 179 5.68 -16.46 -1.15
CA LEU A 179 6.20 -17.70 -0.58
C LEU A 179 5.10 -18.75 -0.37
N SER A 180 3.90 -18.32 0.05
CA SER A 180 2.75 -19.22 0.16
C SER A 180 2.37 -19.79 -1.21
N GLY A 181 2.37 -18.95 -2.26
CA GLY A 181 2.14 -19.40 -3.62
C GLY A 181 3.22 -20.35 -4.13
N LEU A 182 4.51 -20.08 -3.84
CA LEU A 182 5.61 -20.98 -4.21
C LEU A 182 5.47 -22.36 -3.57
N GLN A 183 5.04 -22.41 -2.32
CA GLN A 183 4.88 -23.67 -1.58
C GLN A 183 3.66 -24.51 -2.03
N SER A 184 2.77 -23.95 -2.84
CA SER A 184 1.66 -24.70 -3.46
C SER A 184 2.02 -25.34 -4.81
N ILE A 185 3.20 -25.02 -5.37
CA ILE A 185 3.64 -25.59 -6.64
C ILE A 185 4.16 -27.00 -6.41
N ASP A 186 3.69 -27.96 -7.24
CA ASP A 186 4.20 -29.34 -7.18
C ASP A 186 5.67 -29.39 -7.62
N GLY A 187 6.52 -29.99 -6.79
CA GLY A 187 7.94 -30.17 -7.04
C GLY A 187 8.25 -30.97 -8.30
N THR A 188 7.36 -31.89 -8.71
CA THR A 188 7.50 -32.70 -9.91
C THR A 188 7.64 -31.88 -11.19
N LEU A 189 7.03 -30.67 -11.23
CA LEU A 189 7.18 -29.74 -12.35
C LEU A 189 8.62 -29.24 -12.52
N TYR A 190 9.28 -28.98 -11.38
CA TYR A 190 10.69 -28.55 -11.39
C TYR A 190 11.65 -29.70 -11.74
N GLU A 191 11.30 -30.93 -11.31
CA GLU A 191 12.07 -32.13 -11.63
C GLU A 191 11.99 -32.43 -13.13
N ALA A 192 10.80 -32.47 -13.71
CA ALA A 192 10.59 -32.63 -15.15
C ALA A 192 11.35 -31.58 -15.98
N ALA A 193 11.22 -30.30 -15.61
CA ALA A 193 11.94 -29.21 -16.27
C ALA A 193 13.47 -29.38 -16.15
N THR A 194 13.97 -30.01 -15.07
CA THR A 194 15.41 -30.28 -14.90
C THR A 194 15.87 -31.35 -15.89
N VAL A 195 15.06 -32.39 -16.09
CA VAL A 195 15.34 -33.46 -17.06
C VAL A 195 15.37 -32.89 -18.48
N ASP A 196 14.47 -31.94 -18.78
CA ASP A 196 14.43 -31.20 -20.06
C ASP A 196 15.57 -30.20 -20.26
N GLY A 197 16.48 -30.05 -19.26
CA GLY A 197 17.64 -29.15 -19.34
C GLY A 197 17.32 -27.69 -19.01
N ALA A 198 16.15 -27.39 -18.43
CA ALA A 198 15.78 -26.02 -18.07
C ALA A 198 16.67 -25.44 -16.95
N GLY A 199 17.29 -24.29 -17.22
CA GLY A 199 18.07 -23.52 -16.25
C GLY A 199 17.20 -22.76 -15.23
N PHE A 200 17.86 -22.04 -14.30
CA PHE A 200 17.16 -21.24 -13.28
C PHE A 200 16.20 -20.22 -13.89
N TRP A 201 16.63 -19.49 -14.91
CA TRP A 201 15.82 -18.46 -15.55
C TRP A 201 14.63 -19.04 -16.31
N ASP A 202 14.79 -20.18 -16.97
CA ASP A 202 13.67 -20.85 -17.64
C ASP A 202 12.61 -21.29 -16.64
N LYS A 203 13.02 -21.91 -15.53
CA LYS A 203 12.11 -22.29 -14.45
C LYS A 203 11.42 -21.09 -13.83
N LEU A 204 12.14 -19.98 -13.60
CA LEU A 204 11.58 -18.76 -13.02
C LEU A 204 10.49 -18.16 -13.93
N TRP A 205 10.78 -17.95 -15.21
CA TRP A 205 9.88 -17.26 -16.11
C TRP A 205 8.77 -18.14 -16.69
N LYS A 206 9.03 -19.43 -16.90
CA LYS A 206 8.09 -20.34 -17.57
C LYS A 206 7.25 -21.17 -16.59
N ILE A 207 7.71 -21.37 -15.35
CA ILE A 207 7.03 -22.20 -14.34
C ILE A 207 6.66 -21.36 -13.13
N THR A 208 7.66 -20.80 -12.45
CA THR A 208 7.46 -20.17 -11.13
C THR A 208 6.55 -18.95 -11.21
N LEU A 209 6.93 -17.94 -11.99
CA LEU A 209 6.15 -16.68 -12.07
C LEU A 209 4.73 -16.89 -12.62
N PRO A 210 4.46 -17.71 -13.62
CA PRO A 210 3.10 -18.01 -14.05
C PRO A 210 2.27 -18.67 -12.97
N LEU A 211 2.83 -19.66 -12.26
CA LEU A 211 2.08 -20.43 -11.25
C LEU A 211 1.84 -19.63 -9.93
N VAL A 212 2.74 -18.72 -9.55
CA VAL A 212 2.52 -17.84 -8.36
C VAL A 212 1.72 -16.57 -8.70
N ARG A 213 1.35 -16.37 -9.95
CA ARG A 213 0.64 -15.17 -10.41
C ARG A 213 -0.63 -14.87 -9.61
N PRO A 214 -1.52 -15.84 -9.23
CA PRO A 214 -2.67 -15.54 -8.40
C PRO A 214 -2.27 -14.93 -7.05
N SER A 215 -1.26 -15.49 -6.38
CA SER A 215 -0.73 -14.95 -5.11
C SER A 215 -0.10 -13.56 -5.28
N LEU A 216 0.62 -13.34 -6.40
CA LEU A 216 1.15 -12.03 -6.76
C LEU A 216 0.04 -11.00 -6.99
N THR A 217 -1.02 -11.40 -7.71
CA THR A 217 -2.16 -10.51 -7.99
C THR A 217 -2.82 -10.06 -6.69
N VAL A 218 -3.17 -11.00 -5.82
CA VAL A 218 -3.81 -10.69 -4.54
C VAL A 218 -2.90 -9.81 -3.68
N SER A 219 -1.62 -10.18 -3.52
CA SER A 219 -0.69 -9.39 -2.71
C SER A 219 -0.46 -7.98 -3.27
N THR A 220 -0.40 -7.82 -4.57
CA THR A 220 -0.20 -6.50 -5.20
C THR A 220 -1.43 -5.61 -5.03
N VAL A 221 -2.65 -6.13 -5.24
CA VAL A 221 -3.90 -5.37 -5.01
C VAL A 221 -3.98 -4.90 -3.55
N LEU A 222 -3.78 -5.82 -2.60
CA LEU A 222 -3.81 -5.47 -1.18
C LEU A 222 -2.71 -4.47 -0.82
N ASN A 223 -1.53 -4.58 -1.41
CA ASN A 223 -0.43 -3.65 -1.20
C ASN A 223 -0.72 -2.26 -1.78
N ILE A 224 -1.34 -2.16 -2.97
CA ILE A 224 -1.81 -0.88 -3.54
C ILE A 224 -2.76 -0.19 -2.56
N ILE A 225 -3.76 -0.91 -2.05
CA ILE A 225 -4.74 -0.38 -1.10
C ILE A 225 -4.05 0.08 0.19
N TYR A 226 -3.16 -0.73 0.73
CA TYR A 226 -2.43 -0.43 1.96
C TYR A 226 -1.51 0.78 1.82
N VAL A 227 -0.71 0.82 0.75
CA VAL A 227 0.25 1.90 0.49
C VAL A 227 -0.46 3.22 0.18
N PHE A 228 -1.53 3.19 -0.63
CA PHE A 228 -2.32 4.39 -0.92
C PHE A 228 -2.87 5.04 0.36
N ASN A 229 -3.33 4.23 1.31
CA ASN A 229 -3.89 4.69 2.58
C ASN A 229 -2.84 4.92 3.68
N SER A 230 -1.54 4.83 3.37
CA SER A 230 -0.47 4.93 4.37
C SER A 230 -0.24 6.37 4.84
N PHE A 231 -1.05 6.82 5.79
CA PHE A 231 -0.92 8.11 6.47
C PHE A 231 0.30 8.19 7.42
N PRO A 232 0.56 7.16 8.29
CA PRO A 232 1.49 7.33 9.40
C PRO A 232 2.93 7.60 8.98
N ILE A 233 3.39 7.02 7.86
CA ILE A 233 4.80 7.15 7.42
C ILE A 233 5.06 8.60 7.03
N VAL A 234 4.34 9.12 6.04
CA VAL A 234 4.53 10.48 5.51
C VAL A 234 4.28 11.54 6.60
N TYR A 235 3.18 11.38 7.36
CA TYR A 235 2.85 12.33 8.41
C TYR A 235 3.89 12.38 9.54
N THR A 236 4.43 11.23 9.95
CA THR A 236 5.44 11.18 11.02
C THR A 236 6.79 11.69 10.56
N MET A 237 7.17 11.44 9.30
CA MET A 237 8.49 11.84 8.79
C MET A 237 8.55 13.32 8.47
N THR A 238 7.61 13.87 7.73
CA THR A 238 7.70 15.24 7.19
C THR A 238 6.49 16.11 7.46
N LYS A 239 5.32 15.54 7.76
CA LYS A 239 4.02 16.25 7.82
C LYS A 239 3.73 17.02 6.52
N GLY A 240 4.22 16.52 5.38
CA GLY A 240 4.07 17.19 4.08
C GLY A 240 5.02 18.36 3.82
N ALA A 241 5.92 18.66 4.75
CA ALA A 241 6.81 19.83 4.65
C ALA A 241 7.90 19.64 3.56
N PRO A 242 8.39 20.72 2.95
CA PRO A 242 7.89 22.08 3.01
C PRO A 242 6.70 22.31 2.05
N ALA A 243 5.72 23.09 2.47
CA ALA A 243 4.62 23.56 1.61
C ALA A 243 3.92 22.44 0.79
N ASN A 244 3.57 21.33 1.42
CA ASN A 244 2.91 20.16 0.85
C ASN A 244 3.74 19.42 -0.24
N LYS A 245 5.06 19.65 -0.30
CA LYS A 245 5.91 19.04 -1.35
C LYS A 245 6.20 17.57 -1.14
N THR A 246 5.99 17.03 0.06
CA THR A 246 6.10 15.60 0.36
C THR A 246 4.75 14.96 0.68
N ASP A 247 3.67 15.74 0.72
CA ASP A 247 2.34 15.20 0.96
C ASP A 247 1.91 14.21 -0.09
N THR A 248 1.30 13.12 0.39
CA THR A 248 0.42 12.27 -0.40
C THR A 248 -1.03 12.73 -0.23
N MET A 249 -1.92 12.20 -1.03
CA MET A 249 -3.34 12.54 -0.99
C MET A 249 -3.97 12.39 0.39
N ILE A 250 -3.62 11.32 1.11
CA ILE A 250 -4.18 11.04 2.44
C ILE A 250 -3.67 12.02 3.49
N THR A 251 -2.39 12.37 3.47
CA THR A 251 -1.84 13.36 4.41
C THR A 251 -2.36 14.76 4.11
N TYR A 252 -2.44 15.14 2.86
CA TYR A 252 -3.00 16.43 2.44
C TYR A 252 -4.48 16.56 2.79
N LEU A 253 -5.28 15.52 2.55
CA LEU A 253 -6.68 15.46 2.97
C LEU A 253 -6.83 15.68 4.48
N TYR A 254 -5.97 15.07 5.27
CA TYR A 254 -5.96 15.26 6.72
C TYR A 254 -5.63 16.70 7.11
N MET A 255 -4.62 17.31 6.47
CA MET A 255 -4.26 18.71 6.70
C MET A 255 -5.41 19.66 6.36
N LEU A 256 -6.05 19.47 5.19
CA LEU A 256 -7.23 20.27 4.78
C LEU A 256 -8.38 20.15 5.79
N SER A 257 -8.68 18.92 6.23
CA SER A 257 -9.83 18.67 7.10
C SER A 257 -9.65 19.24 8.52
N PHE A 258 -8.47 19.01 9.12
CA PHE A 258 -8.27 19.22 10.55
C PHE A 258 -7.49 20.52 10.87
N TYR A 259 -6.54 20.92 10.03
CA TYR A 259 -5.74 22.11 10.25
C TYR A 259 -6.29 23.32 9.51
N GLU A 260 -6.54 23.21 8.23
CA GLU A 260 -7.05 24.31 7.41
C GLU A 260 -8.56 24.48 7.52
N ARG A 261 -9.25 23.48 8.09
CA ARG A 261 -10.72 23.44 8.26
C ARG A 261 -11.51 23.62 6.95
N GLN A 262 -10.91 23.22 5.83
CA GLN A 262 -11.53 23.24 4.50
C GLN A 262 -12.24 21.91 4.23
N LYS A 263 -13.30 21.61 4.99
CA LYS A 263 -13.96 20.31 4.99
C LYS A 263 -14.67 19.96 3.69
N GLY A 264 -15.24 20.96 2.99
CA GLY A 264 -15.87 20.75 1.70
C GLY A 264 -14.92 20.20 0.65
N PRO A 265 -13.82 20.93 0.29
CA PRO A 265 -12.80 20.43 -0.60
C PRO A 265 -12.14 19.14 -0.12
N ALA A 266 -11.96 18.94 1.19
CA ALA A 266 -11.40 17.70 1.73
C ALA A 266 -12.30 16.49 1.49
N THR A 267 -13.62 16.62 1.64
CA THR A 267 -14.56 15.53 1.30
C THR A 267 -14.59 15.22 -0.19
N ALA A 268 -14.52 16.25 -1.06
CA ALA A 268 -14.39 16.06 -2.51
C ALA A 268 -13.08 15.32 -2.85
N LEU A 269 -11.97 15.69 -2.21
CA LEU A 269 -10.68 15.01 -2.38
C LEU A 269 -10.74 13.54 -1.92
N SER A 270 -11.48 13.25 -0.83
CA SER A 270 -11.71 11.86 -0.37
C SER A 270 -12.41 11.02 -1.44
N VAL A 271 -13.43 11.57 -2.09
CA VAL A 271 -14.16 10.88 -3.17
C VAL A 271 -13.26 10.68 -4.38
N ILE A 272 -12.48 11.69 -4.78
CA ILE A 272 -11.49 11.56 -5.87
C ILE A 272 -10.51 10.44 -5.54
N GLY A 273 -9.97 10.39 -4.32
CA GLY A 273 -9.04 9.34 -3.87
C GLY A 273 -9.65 7.96 -3.89
N PHE A 274 -10.88 7.83 -3.40
CA PHE A 274 -11.60 6.58 -3.44
C PHE A 274 -11.79 6.06 -4.88
N LEU A 275 -12.23 6.93 -5.79
CA LEU A 275 -12.43 6.56 -7.20
C LEU A 275 -11.10 6.20 -7.89
N LEU A 276 -10.03 6.94 -7.62
CA LEU A 276 -8.69 6.63 -8.14
C LEU A 276 -8.20 5.27 -7.64
N LEU A 277 -8.35 4.99 -6.34
CA LEU A 277 -7.96 3.71 -5.77
C LEU A 277 -8.75 2.56 -6.38
N CYS A 278 -10.07 2.70 -6.51
CA CYS A 278 -10.92 1.72 -7.17
C CYS A 278 -10.51 1.51 -8.64
N ALA A 279 -10.20 2.59 -9.36
CA ALA A 279 -9.75 2.51 -10.74
C ALA A 279 -8.39 1.80 -10.86
N CYS A 280 -7.41 2.16 -10.03
CA CYS A 280 -6.09 1.53 -10.05
C CYS A 280 -6.15 0.05 -9.70
N ALA A 281 -6.83 -0.31 -8.60
CA ALA A 281 -6.98 -1.69 -8.17
C ALA A 281 -7.81 -2.51 -9.19
N GLY A 282 -8.90 -1.95 -9.69
CA GLY A 282 -9.77 -2.59 -10.67
C GLY A 282 -9.08 -2.81 -12.01
N LEU A 283 -8.37 -1.81 -12.54
CA LEU A 283 -7.60 -1.93 -13.79
C LEU A 283 -6.51 -3.00 -13.65
N TYR A 284 -5.78 -3.00 -12.54
CA TYR A 284 -4.77 -4.03 -12.30
C TYR A 284 -5.40 -5.43 -12.27
N MET A 285 -6.49 -5.61 -11.52
CA MET A 285 -7.19 -6.89 -11.43
C MET A 285 -7.68 -7.37 -12.80
N VAL A 286 -8.37 -6.52 -13.56
CA VAL A 286 -8.89 -6.87 -14.89
C VAL A 286 -7.77 -7.22 -15.87
N THR A 287 -6.66 -6.46 -15.88
CA THR A 287 -5.52 -6.72 -16.78
C THR A 287 -4.81 -8.04 -16.47
N VAL A 288 -4.79 -8.44 -15.19
CA VAL A 288 -4.16 -9.69 -14.78
C VAL A 288 -5.09 -10.88 -15.00
N MET A 289 -6.38 -10.78 -14.64
CA MET A 289 -7.36 -11.86 -14.82
C MET A 289 -7.59 -12.21 -16.31
N ARG A 290 -7.69 -11.21 -17.19
CA ARG A 290 -7.82 -11.46 -18.64
C ARG A 290 -6.67 -12.29 -19.24
N LYS A 291 -5.50 -12.22 -18.61
CA LYS A 291 -4.36 -13.06 -19.02
C LYS A 291 -4.44 -14.49 -18.46
N GLU A 292 -5.25 -14.73 -17.44
CA GLU A 292 -5.49 -16.08 -16.87
C GLU A 292 -6.52 -16.86 -17.69
N GLU A 293 -7.52 -16.18 -18.26
CA GLU A 293 -8.53 -16.80 -19.14
C GLU A 293 -8.00 -17.12 -20.55
N GLY A 294 -6.85 -16.58 -20.93
CA GLY A 294 -6.20 -16.80 -22.25
C GLY A 294 -5.08 -17.84 -22.24
N LEU A 295 -4.87 -18.54 -21.12
CA LEU A 295 -3.95 -19.67 -20.94
C LEU A 295 -4.74 -20.97 -20.73
#